data_bd1deffdf74200244810e1e80049efa4
#
_entry.id   bd1deffdf74200244810e1e80049efa4
#
_cell.length_a   1.000
_cell.length_b   1.000
_cell.length_c   1.000
_cell.angle_alpha   90.00
_cell.angle_beta   90.00
_cell.angle_gamma   90.00
#
_symmetry.space_group_name_H-M   'P 1'
#
loop_
_entity.id
_entity.type
_entity.pdbx_description
1 polymer ?
#
loop_
_entity_poly.entity_id
_entity_poly.type
_entity_poly.pdbx_seq_one_letter_code
_entity_poly.pdbx_strand_id
1 'polypeptide(L)' 'MRLNGETKTLKDTVALSDFLTQEGFSDKRIAVERNGEIVPKGEYANVILSDSDTLEIVAFVGGGW' A
#
# COMPACT_ATOMS: atom_id res chain seq x y z
N MET A 1 -8.51 -6.17 6.26
CA MET A 1 -7.17 -5.57 6.15
C MET A 1 -7.08 -4.34 7.04
N ARG A 2 -5.91 -4.04 7.50
CA ARG A 2 -5.66 -2.79 8.23
C ARG A 2 -4.80 -1.88 7.37
N LEU A 3 -5.22 -0.63 7.26
CA LEU A 3 -4.50 0.39 6.51
C LEU A 3 -4.25 1.57 7.43
N ASN A 4 -2.98 1.80 7.78
CA ASN A 4 -2.59 2.88 8.69
C ASN A 4 -3.38 2.86 9.99
N GLY A 5 -3.58 1.66 10.54
CA GLY A 5 -4.30 1.48 11.80
C GLY A 5 -5.81 1.41 11.68
N GLU A 6 -6.36 1.64 10.51
CA GLU A 6 -7.81 1.58 10.30
C GLU A 6 -8.21 0.28 9.60
N THR A 7 -9.35 -0.25 9.98
CA THR A 7 -9.89 -1.45 9.36
C THR A 7 -10.49 -1.12 8.00
N LYS A 8 -10.11 -1.90 6.99
CA LYS A 8 -10.64 -1.76 5.64
C LYS A 8 -10.94 -3.15 5.10
N THR A 9 -12.17 -3.39 4.75
CA THR A 9 -12.58 -4.72 4.27
C THR A 9 -12.27 -4.89 2.80
N LEU A 10 -11.55 -5.95 2.46
CA LEU A 10 -11.34 -6.34 1.07
C LEU A 10 -12.27 -7.51 0.76
N LYS A 11 -13.08 -7.36 -0.28
CA LYS A 11 -13.97 -8.45 -0.73
C LYS A 11 -13.18 -9.54 -1.44
N ASP A 12 -12.18 -9.12 -2.22
CA ASP A 12 -11.33 -10.02 -2.98
C ASP A 12 -9.88 -9.61 -2.81
N THR A 13 -8.98 -10.50 -3.19
CA THR A 13 -7.57 -10.15 -3.27
C THR A 13 -7.37 -9.09 -4.36
N VAL A 14 -6.36 -8.26 -4.19
CA VAL A 14 -6.06 -7.18 -5.13
C VAL A 14 -4.56 -6.96 -5.16
N ALA A 15 -4.03 -6.67 -6.34
CA ALA A 15 -2.62 -6.30 -6.45
C ALA A 15 -2.39 -4.98 -5.72
N LEU A 16 -1.25 -4.87 -5.03
CA LEU A 16 -0.93 -3.66 -4.28
C LEU A 16 -0.97 -2.42 -5.17
N SER A 17 -0.42 -2.51 -6.39
CA SER A 17 -0.44 -1.37 -7.32
C SER A 17 -1.86 -0.93 -7.65
N ASP A 18 -2.77 -1.87 -7.85
CA ASP A 18 -4.16 -1.53 -8.14
C ASP A 18 -4.85 -0.92 -6.92
N PHE A 19 -4.58 -1.46 -5.74
CA PHE A 19 -5.13 -0.90 -4.50
C PHE A 19 -4.68 0.54 -4.30
N LEU A 20 -3.40 0.82 -4.51
CA LEU A 20 -2.88 2.17 -4.37
C LEU A 20 -3.54 3.14 -5.34
N THR A 21 -3.77 2.71 -6.57
CA THR A 21 -4.47 3.52 -7.56
C THR A 21 -5.91 3.80 -7.13
N GLN A 22 -6.60 2.78 -6.65
CA GLN A 22 -7.98 2.92 -6.19
C GLN A 22 -8.10 3.88 -5.02
N GLU A 23 -7.11 3.89 -4.13
CA GLU A 23 -7.11 4.76 -2.95
C GLU A 23 -6.55 6.15 -3.24
N GLY A 24 -6.08 6.39 -4.46
CA GLY A 24 -5.58 7.71 -4.85
C GLY A 24 -4.14 7.99 -4.44
N PHE A 25 -3.38 6.97 -4.08
CA PHE A 25 -1.97 7.16 -3.75
C PHE A 25 -1.11 7.22 -5.00
N SER A 26 -0.10 8.09 -4.99
CA SER A 26 0.92 8.11 -6.03
C SER A 26 2.07 7.19 -5.59
N ASP A 27 2.35 6.16 -6.36
CA ASP A 27 3.41 5.21 -6.03
C ASP A 27 4.79 5.84 -6.01
N LYS A 28 4.95 7.00 -6.60
CA LYS A 28 6.23 7.71 -6.63
C LYS A 28 6.52 8.49 -5.35
N ARG A 29 5.50 8.74 -4.54
CA ARG A 29 5.61 9.62 -3.38
C ARG A 29 5.25 8.94 -2.07
N ILE A 30 5.32 7.62 -2.05
CA ILE A 30 4.96 6.86 -0.85
C ILE A 30 6.00 5.79 -0.57
N ALA A 31 6.02 5.36 0.69
CA ALA A 31 6.67 4.13 1.10
C ALA A 31 5.59 3.22 1.67
N VAL A 32 5.65 1.95 1.37
CA VAL A 32 4.67 0.97 1.81
C VAL A 32 5.35 -0.10 2.65
N GLU A 33 4.78 -0.37 3.83
CA GLU A 33 5.13 -1.54 4.61
C GLU A 33 3.95 -2.50 4.59
N ARG A 34 4.25 -3.78 4.40
CA ARG A 34 3.26 -4.84 4.44
C ARG A 34 3.69 -5.83 5.50
N ASN A 35 2.84 -5.99 6.52
CA ASN A 35 3.13 -6.90 7.64
C ASN A 35 4.51 -6.66 8.26
N GLY A 36 4.88 -5.39 8.39
CA GLY A 36 6.13 -4.99 9.02
C GLY A 36 7.35 -4.95 8.11
N GLU A 37 7.18 -5.24 6.82
CA GLU A 37 8.29 -5.24 5.88
C GLU A 37 8.09 -4.20 4.78
N ILE A 38 9.14 -3.48 4.45
CA ILE A 38 9.12 -2.51 3.35
C ILE A 38 8.95 -3.26 2.04
N VAL A 39 8.01 -2.80 1.22
CA VAL A 39 7.80 -3.36 -0.12
C VAL A 39 8.57 -2.51 -1.12
N PRO A 40 9.53 -3.10 -1.85
CA PRO A 40 10.22 -2.36 -2.91
C PRO A 40 9.23 -1.91 -3.99
N LYS A 41 9.43 -0.72 -4.53
CA LYS A 41 8.53 -0.17 -5.55
C LYS A 41 8.36 -1.09 -6.76
N GLY A 42 9.42 -1.75 -7.17
CA GLY A 42 9.36 -2.69 -8.29
C GLY A 42 8.49 -3.90 -8.05
N GLU A 43 8.08 -4.14 -6.81
CA GLU A 43 7.25 -5.29 -6.46
C GLU A 43 5.77 -4.95 -6.28
N TYR A 44 5.39 -3.70 -6.41
CA TYR A 44 4.01 -3.30 -6.14
C TYR A 44 2.99 -4.04 -7.01
N ALA A 45 3.33 -4.34 -8.25
CA ALA A 45 2.44 -5.07 -9.14
C ALA A 45 2.39 -6.57 -8.83
N ASN A 46 3.39 -7.08 -8.12
CA ASN A 46 3.51 -8.52 -7.82
C ASN A 46 2.99 -8.89 -6.45
N VAL A 47 2.79 -7.92 -5.56
CA VAL A 47 2.26 -8.17 -4.22
C VAL A 47 0.75 -8.25 -4.30
N ILE A 48 0.20 -9.35 -3.83
CA ILE A 48 -1.25 -9.55 -3.79
C ILE A 48 -1.71 -9.38 -2.35
N LEU A 49 -2.58 -8.41 -2.13
CA LEU A 49 -3.12 -8.11 -0.80
C LEU A 49 -4.33 -8.98 -0.52
N SER A 50 -4.46 -9.37 0.73
CA SER A 50 -5.63 -10.08 1.22
C SER A 50 -6.18 -9.37 2.45
N ASP A 51 -7.36 -9.78 2.89
CA ASP A 51 -8.02 -9.14 4.04
C ASP A 51 -7.27 -9.34 5.36
N SER A 52 -6.32 -10.26 5.40
CA SER A 52 -5.49 -10.49 6.58
C SER A 52 -4.24 -9.62 6.64
N ASP A 53 -3.94 -8.86 5.61
CA ASP A 53 -2.74 -8.05 5.57
C ASP A 53 -2.86 -6.76 6.37
N THR A 54 -1.72 -6.29 6.85
CA THR A 54 -1.59 -5.00 7.51
C THR A 54 -0.67 -4.13 6.66
N LEU A 55 -1.18 -2.99 6.22
CA LEU A 55 -0.40 -2.04 5.43
C LEU A 55 -0.19 -0.75 6.21
N GLU A 56 1.00 -0.20 6.07
CA GLU A 56 1.29 1.17 6.48
C GLU A 56 1.85 1.91 5.28
N ILE A 57 1.24 3.04 4.97
CA ILE A 57 1.65 3.85 3.83
C ILE A 57 2.00 5.24 4.34
N VAL A 58 3.22 5.65 4.05
CA VAL A 58 3.71 6.98 4.40
C VAL A 58 3.88 7.77 3.11
N ALA A 59 3.24 8.92 3.04
CA ALA A 59 3.37 9.80 1.90
C ALA A 59 4.50 10.80 2.17
N PHE A 60 5.37 11.00 1.18
CA PHE A 60 6.40 12.01 1.28
C PHE A 60 5.81 13.36 0.90
N VAL A 61 6.11 14.36 1.68
CA VAL A 61 5.74 15.74 1.33
C VAL A 61 6.61 16.13 0.14
N GLY A 62 5.95 16.53 -0.93
CA GLY A 62 6.60 16.68 -2.20
C GLY A 62 7.74 17.69 -2.24
N GLY A 63 8.58 17.51 -3.19
CA GLY A 63 9.41 18.50 -3.86
C GLY A 63 10.42 19.28 -3.06
N GLY A 64 10.49 19.13 -1.79
CA GLY A 64 11.40 19.93 -0.99
C GLY A 64 12.84 19.41 -0.96
N TRP A 65 13.10 18.39 -1.74
CA TRP A 65 14.43 17.79 -1.74
C TRP A 65 14.72 17.14 -3.05
#